data_8202bf9d06c148615c3893742571abfe
#
_entry.id   8202bf9d06c148615c3893742571abfe
#
_cell.length_a   1.000
_cell.length_b   1.000
_cell.length_c   1.000
_cell.angle_alpha   90.00
_cell.angle_beta   90.00
_cell.angle_gamma   90.00
#
_symmetry.space_group_name_H-M   'P 1'
#
loop_
_entity.id
_entity.type
_entity.pdbx_description
1 polymer ?
#
loop_
_entity_poly.entity_id
_entity_poly.type
_entity_poly.pdbx_seq_one_letter_code
_entity_poly.pdbx_strand_id
1 'polypeptide(L)'
;VWPNKRFLAICTAFLFAVYPGFDQTYIPIAFSHYFLTESLFFLSLWLTVLATRLYLKKGRDPRFFIFLGLSLILSVINLITTEYFFLLELVRPFFIWVVLSQQPDHSHAFKRIIRFEIPYLFIFLCVCIWRLFFFEYQTYNYSPVLWESFKSDPPNTVITLFKTVIHDIWLVSAQAWAKAFRIPNVVDLGRNNWLRYWLIVIGSFLLYLFFFYKSNEKNTPDVPIENSNRDRSALQAMGI
;
A
#
# COMPACT_ATOMS: atom_id res chain seq x y z
N VAL A 1 -1.72 -2.79 10.59
CA VAL A 1 -2.65 -1.77 11.05
C VAL A 1 -3.85 -2.41 11.72
N TRP A 2 -4.42 -3.48 11.17
CA TRP A 2 -5.54 -4.25 11.75
C TRP A 2 -5.09 -5.67 12.15
N PRO A 3 -4.60 -5.89 13.39
CA PRO A 3 -4.02 -7.17 13.80
C PRO A 3 -5.01 -8.35 13.69
N ASN A 4 -6.30 -8.09 13.83
CA ASN A 4 -7.35 -9.12 13.79
C ASN A 4 -7.88 -9.41 12.37
N LYS A 5 -7.39 -8.71 11.33
CA LYS A 5 -7.84 -8.88 9.95
C LYS A 5 -6.71 -9.41 9.05
N ARG A 6 -6.02 -10.46 9.49
CA ARG A 6 -4.88 -11.06 8.77
C ARG A 6 -5.25 -11.48 7.34
N PHE A 7 -6.43 -12.07 7.17
CA PHE A 7 -6.92 -12.47 5.85
C PHE A 7 -7.04 -11.28 4.90
N LEU A 8 -7.64 -10.17 5.34
CA LEU A 8 -7.75 -8.95 4.53
C LEU A 8 -6.36 -8.39 4.15
N ALA A 9 -5.40 -8.40 5.09
CA ALA A 9 -4.04 -7.96 4.82
C ALA A 9 -3.34 -8.84 3.76
N ILE A 10 -3.51 -10.16 3.83
CA ILE A 10 -2.97 -11.10 2.84
C ILE A 10 -3.62 -10.87 1.47
N CYS A 11 -4.95 -10.72 1.41
CA CYS A 11 -5.65 -10.43 0.15
C CYS A 11 -5.18 -9.10 -0.46
N THR A 12 -5.01 -8.06 0.35
CA THR A 12 -4.52 -6.76 -0.13
C THR A 12 -3.09 -6.86 -0.68
N ALA A 13 -2.19 -7.56 0.04
CA ALA A 13 -0.82 -7.77 -0.41
C ALA A 13 -0.79 -8.59 -1.72
N PHE A 14 -1.65 -9.60 -1.83
CA PHE A 14 -1.75 -10.40 -3.04
C PHE A 14 -2.29 -9.59 -4.23
N LEU A 15 -3.35 -8.80 -4.04
CA LEU A 15 -3.88 -7.92 -5.08
C LEU A 15 -2.84 -6.88 -5.53
N PHE A 16 -2.03 -6.37 -4.60
CA PHE A 16 -0.92 -5.49 -4.93
C PHE A 16 0.15 -6.22 -5.77
N ALA A 17 0.54 -7.43 -5.37
CA ALA A 17 1.57 -8.21 -6.08
C ALA A 17 1.15 -8.61 -7.51
N VAL A 18 -0.15 -8.82 -7.76
CA VAL A 18 -0.69 -9.18 -9.09
C VAL A 18 -1.27 -7.99 -9.84
N TYR A 19 -1.00 -6.77 -9.38
CA TYR A 19 -1.54 -5.57 -9.99
C TYR A 19 -1.10 -5.45 -11.47
N PRO A 20 -2.05 -5.36 -12.42
CA PRO A 20 -1.73 -5.41 -13.85
C PRO A 20 -1.03 -4.16 -14.39
N GLY A 21 -0.96 -3.08 -13.60
CA GLY A 21 -0.17 -1.90 -13.95
C GLY A 21 1.34 -2.12 -13.88
N PHE A 22 1.78 -3.22 -13.29
CA PHE A 22 3.19 -3.65 -13.28
C PHE A 22 3.57 -4.46 -14.54
N ASP A 23 3.04 -4.09 -15.70
CA ASP A 23 3.24 -4.81 -16.95
C ASP A 23 4.70 -4.85 -17.43
N GLN A 24 5.53 -3.90 -16.99
CA GLN A 24 6.94 -3.82 -17.35
C GLN A 24 7.88 -4.53 -16.36
N THR A 25 7.35 -5.15 -15.32
CA THR A 25 8.15 -5.83 -14.28
C THR A 25 8.93 -7.06 -14.78
N TYR A 26 8.61 -7.55 -15.97
CA TYR A 26 9.35 -8.63 -16.62
C TYR A 26 10.77 -8.20 -17.07
N ILE A 27 11.12 -6.90 -17.03
CA ILE A 27 12.47 -6.39 -17.30
C ILE A 27 13.14 -6.05 -15.95
N PRO A 28 13.67 -7.06 -15.22
CA PRO A 28 14.14 -6.84 -13.85
C PRO A 28 15.31 -5.87 -13.74
N ILE A 29 16.19 -5.84 -14.77
CA ILE A 29 17.37 -4.95 -14.78
C ILE A 29 16.95 -3.48 -14.87
N ALA A 30 15.93 -3.17 -15.70
CA ALA A 30 15.49 -1.79 -15.90
C ALA A 30 14.63 -1.26 -14.73
N PHE A 31 13.86 -2.14 -14.06
CA PHE A 31 12.85 -1.74 -13.07
C PHE A 31 13.16 -2.16 -11.63
N SER A 32 14.29 -2.83 -11.37
CA SER A 32 14.68 -3.25 -10.01
C SER A 32 14.77 -2.09 -9.02
N HIS A 33 15.20 -0.92 -9.48
CA HIS A 33 15.29 0.27 -8.63
C HIS A 33 13.92 0.78 -8.17
N TYR A 34 12.84 0.61 -8.96
CA TYR A 34 11.47 0.95 -8.53
C TYR A 34 11.00 0.04 -7.39
N PHE A 35 11.22 -1.27 -7.50
CA PHE A 35 10.88 -2.22 -6.43
C PHE A 35 11.67 -1.93 -5.15
N LEU A 36 12.96 -1.60 -5.30
CA LEU A 36 13.77 -1.22 -4.15
C LEU A 36 13.20 0.03 -3.47
N THR A 37 12.87 1.06 -4.26
CA THR A 37 12.32 2.32 -3.75
C THR A 37 10.97 2.13 -3.09
N GLU A 38 10.06 1.37 -3.71
CA GLU A 38 8.78 1.01 -3.10
C GLU A 38 8.96 0.24 -1.78
N SER A 39 9.89 -0.72 -1.75
CA SER A 39 10.20 -1.47 -0.54
C SER A 39 10.74 -0.58 0.58
N LEU A 40 11.59 0.38 0.27
CA LEU A 40 12.10 1.37 1.22
C LEU A 40 10.97 2.27 1.75
N PHE A 41 10.05 2.69 0.88
CA PHE A 41 8.86 3.45 1.30
C PHE A 41 7.99 2.66 2.27
N PHE A 42 7.62 1.42 1.92
CA PHE A 42 6.78 0.59 2.79
C PHE A 42 7.46 0.25 4.11
N LEU A 43 8.78 0.02 4.10
CA LEU A 43 9.57 -0.20 5.32
C LEU A 43 9.57 1.07 6.20
N SER A 44 9.80 2.25 5.59
CA SER A 44 9.70 3.54 6.29
C SER A 44 8.31 3.73 6.91
N LEU A 45 7.25 3.47 6.14
CA LEU A 45 5.87 3.59 6.61
C LEU A 45 5.57 2.63 7.76
N TRP A 46 6.03 1.39 7.67
CA TRP A 46 5.89 0.41 8.73
C TRP A 46 6.58 0.84 10.03
N LEU A 47 7.81 1.36 9.95
CA LEU A 47 8.55 1.90 11.09
C LEU A 47 7.85 3.12 11.70
N THR A 48 7.25 4.00 10.87
CA THR A 48 6.40 5.11 11.33
C THR A 48 5.23 4.60 12.17
N VAL A 49 4.53 3.57 11.68
CA VAL A 49 3.41 2.93 12.39
C VAL A 49 3.88 2.32 13.71
N LEU A 50 5.05 1.65 13.73
CA LEU A 50 5.63 1.10 14.97
C LEU A 50 6.00 2.20 15.96
N ALA A 51 6.65 3.26 15.50
CA ALA A 51 7.00 4.41 16.33
C ALA A 51 5.74 5.05 16.95
N THR A 52 4.70 5.28 16.14
CA THR A 52 3.43 5.85 16.60
C THR A 52 2.77 4.95 17.67
N ARG A 53 2.74 3.63 17.46
CA ARG A 53 2.20 2.68 18.45
C ARG A 53 3.00 2.65 19.75
N LEU A 54 4.33 2.70 19.67
CA LEU A 54 5.18 2.75 20.84
C LEU A 54 4.96 4.03 21.65
N TYR A 55 4.87 5.16 20.96
CA TYR A 55 4.56 6.44 21.60
C TYR A 55 3.22 6.39 22.35
N LEU A 56 2.20 5.79 21.75
CA LEU A 56 0.89 5.64 22.39
C LEU A 56 0.90 4.74 23.62
N LYS A 57 1.78 3.70 23.65
CA LYS A 57 1.86 2.76 24.76
C LYS A 57 2.77 3.21 25.89
N LYS A 58 3.91 3.81 25.57
CA LYS A 58 5.00 4.09 26.52
C LYS A 58 5.47 5.55 26.54
N GLY A 59 4.85 6.43 25.74
CA GLY A 59 5.29 7.80 25.58
C GLY A 59 6.62 7.91 24.82
N ARG A 60 7.55 8.73 25.32
CA ARG A 60 8.85 8.99 24.68
C ARG A 60 9.91 7.96 25.11
N ASP A 61 9.68 6.69 24.81
CA ASP A 61 10.67 5.63 25.00
C ASP A 61 11.85 5.82 23.99
N PRO A 62 13.12 5.50 24.37
CA PRO A 62 14.24 5.55 23.43
C PRO A 62 14.02 4.78 22.13
N ARG A 63 13.30 3.67 22.17
CA ARG A 63 12.94 2.88 20.98
C ARG A 63 12.05 3.65 20.00
N PHE A 64 11.22 4.55 20.51
CA PHE A 64 10.42 5.44 19.67
C PHE A 64 11.33 6.30 18.77
N PHE A 65 12.37 6.90 19.34
CA PHE A 65 13.30 7.74 18.59
C PHE A 65 14.12 6.94 17.58
N ILE A 66 14.49 5.70 17.90
CA ILE A 66 15.21 4.80 16.98
C ILE A 66 14.33 4.49 15.76
N PHE A 67 13.09 4.05 15.96
CA PHE A 67 12.20 3.73 14.85
C PHE A 67 11.80 4.96 14.03
N LEU A 68 11.57 6.09 14.68
CA LEU A 68 11.30 7.36 14.00
C LEU A 68 12.52 7.80 13.16
N GLY A 69 13.71 7.81 13.75
CA GLY A 69 14.95 8.18 13.05
C GLY A 69 15.23 7.29 11.85
N LEU A 70 15.11 5.96 12.04
CA LEU A 70 15.32 5.01 10.93
C LEU A 70 14.27 5.19 9.83
N SER A 71 13.02 5.45 10.18
CA SER A 71 11.96 5.76 9.22
C SER A 71 12.24 7.03 8.43
N LEU A 72 12.74 8.09 9.08
CA LEU A 72 13.12 9.34 8.43
C LEU A 72 14.30 9.14 7.45
N ILE A 73 15.32 8.38 7.84
CA ILE A 73 16.45 8.05 6.96
C ILE A 73 15.97 7.31 5.71
N LEU A 74 15.10 6.31 5.87
CA LEU A 74 14.55 5.57 4.73
C LEU A 74 13.67 6.45 3.83
N SER A 75 12.92 7.40 4.40
CA SER A 75 12.15 8.38 3.64
C SER A 75 13.06 9.30 2.82
N VAL A 76 14.16 9.79 3.40
CA VAL A 76 15.18 10.57 2.66
C VAL A 76 15.75 9.77 1.50
N ILE A 77 16.18 8.53 1.73
CA ILE A 77 16.75 7.67 0.69
C ILE A 77 15.73 7.45 -0.42
N ASN A 78 14.48 7.15 -0.06
CA ASN A 78 13.39 6.98 -1.02
C ASN A 78 13.18 8.22 -1.89
N LEU A 79 13.05 9.39 -1.29
CA LEU A 79 12.80 10.65 -1.99
C LEU A 79 13.98 11.09 -2.89
N ILE A 80 15.23 10.81 -2.50
CA ILE A 80 16.40 11.14 -3.32
C ILE A 80 16.55 10.16 -4.50
N THR A 81 16.17 8.89 -4.32
CA THR A 81 16.35 7.85 -5.33
C THR A 81 15.47 8.07 -6.55
N THR A 82 14.19 8.41 -6.37
CA THR A 82 13.27 8.62 -7.49
C THR A 82 12.11 9.57 -7.15
N GLU A 83 11.85 10.48 -8.08
CA GLU A 83 10.78 11.46 -7.99
C GLU A 83 9.38 10.88 -8.26
N TYR A 84 9.29 9.73 -8.93
CA TYR A 84 8.00 9.11 -9.27
C TYR A 84 7.15 8.77 -8.05
N PHE A 85 7.79 8.54 -6.90
CA PHE A 85 7.10 8.14 -5.67
C PHE A 85 6.91 9.28 -4.66
N PHE A 86 7.21 10.54 -5.02
CA PHE A 86 7.06 11.69 -4.13
C PHE A 86 5.66 11.79 -3.53
N LEU A 87 4.63 11.58 -4.35
CA LEU A 87 3.24 11.67 -3.90
C LEU A 87 2.83 10.56 -2.92
N LEU A 88 3.59 9.45 -2.85
CA LEU A 88 3.32 8.40 -1.85
C LEU A 88 3.53 8.90 -0.40
N GLU A 89 4.38 9.90 -0.18
CA GLU A 89 4.54 10.49 1.15
C GLU A 89 3.23 11.10 1.68
N LEU A 90 2.35 11.58 0.81
CA LEU A 90 1.03 12.09 1.19
C LEU A 90 0.07 11.01 1.75
N VAL A 91 0.40 9.75 1.57
CA VAL A 91 -0.36 8.62 2.14
C VAL A 91 -0.01 8.38 3.61
N ARG A 92 1.17 8.82 4.07
CA ARG A 92 1.67 8.63 5.44
C ARG A 92 0.74 9.19 6.53
N PRO A 93 0.21 10.43 6.43
CA PRO A 93 -0.74 10.98 7.41
C PRO A 93 -1.97 10.11 7.58
N PHE A 94 -2.46 9.47 6.51
CA PHE A 94 -3.59 8.57 6.57
C PHE A 94 -3.29 7.34 7.45
N PHE A 95 -2.10 6.73 7.32
CA PHE A 95 -1.72 5.59 8.17
C PHE A 95 -1.52 5.99 9.63
N ILE A 96 -0.94 7.16 9.88
CA ILE A 96 -0.83 7.72 11.24
C ILE A 96 -2.24 7.93 11.81
N TRP A 97 -3.15 8.52 11.05
CA TRP A 97 -4.54 8.72 11.46
C TRP A 97 -5.24 7.41 11.81
N VAL A 98 -5.11 6.38 10.96
CA VAL A 98 -5.70 5.05 11.22
C VAL A 98 -5.17 4.44 12.51
N VAL A 99 -3.89 4.63 12.85
CA VAL A 99 -3.33 4.15 14.12
C VAL A 99 -3.86 4.94 15.32
N LEU A 100 -3.96 6.26 15.19
CA LEU A 100 -4.47 7.15 16.24
C LEU A 100 -5.96 6.97 16.47
N SER A 101 -6.75 6.69 15.43
CA SER A 101 -8.21 6.45 15.53
C SER A 101 -8.57 5.15 16.26
N GLN A 102 -7.60 4.25 16.50
CA GLN A 102 -7.82 3.06 17.33
C GLN A 102 -7.78 3.37 18.85
N GLN A 103 -7.46 4.59 19.24
CA GLN A 103 -7.48 5.02 20.65
C GLN A 103 -8.85 5.60 21.01
N PRO A 104 -9.32 5.39 22.25
CA PRO A 104 -10.61 5.94 22.69
C PRO A 104 -10.63 7.47 22.78
N ASP A 105 -9.47 8.11 22.98
CA ASP A 105 -9.35 9.57 23.05
C ASP A 105 -9.03 10.17 21.67
N HIS A 106 -10.06 10.66 21.01
CA HIS A 106 -9.95 11.31 19.69
C HIS A 106 -9.77 12.84 19.78
N SER A 107 -9.87 13.45 20.98
CA SER A 107 -9.97 14.91 21.13
C SER A 107 -8.77 15.68 20.57
N HIS A 108 -7.60 15.05 20.45
CA HIS A 108 -6.38 15.70 19.94
C HIS A 108 -5.72 14.91 18.77
N ALA A 109 -6.47 14.04 18.10
CA ALA A 109 -5.94 13.19 17.03
C ALA A 109 -5.26 14.01 15.92
N PHE A 110 -5.89 15.09 15.46
CA PHE A 110 -5.35 15.96 14.40
C PHE A 110 -4.02 16.62 14.79
N LYS A 111 -3.90 17.17 16.00
CA LYS A 111 -2.63 17.75 16.49
C LYS A 111 -1.52 16.70 16.60
N ARG A 112 -1.87 15.48 16.97
CA ARG A 112 -0.93 14.35 17.04
C ARG A 112 -0.47 13.94 15.62
N ILE A 113 -1.38 13.86 14.64
CA ILE A 113 -1.04 13.58 13.24
C ILE A 113 -0.02 14.61 12.74
N ILE A 114 -0.33 15.90 12.87
CA ILE A 114 0.56 16.97 12.42
C ILE A 114 1.94 16.85 13.09
N ARG A 115 1.98 16.59 14.41
CA ARG A 115 3.26 16.45 15.12
C ARG A 115 4.13 15.31 14.59
N PHE A 116 3.53 14.19 14.22
CA PHE A 116 4.26 13.06 13.63
C PHE A 116 4.63 13.30 12.17
N GLU A 117 3.83 14.06 11.45
CA GLU A 117 4.02 14.34 10.03
C GLU A 117 5.03 15.46 9.75
N ILE A 118 5.15 16.45 10.65
CA ILE A 118 6.05 17.59 10.47
C ILE A 118 7.47 17.19 10.03
N PRO A 119 8.17 16.22 10.66
CA PRO A 119 9.53 15.85 10.23
C PRO A 119 9.58 15.27 8.81
N TYR A 120 8.57 14.52 8.39
CA TYR A 120 8.49 13.98 7.03
C TYR A 120 8.16 15.08 6.01
N LEU A 121 7.22 15.95 6.34
CA LEU A 121 6.88 17.10 5.50
C LEU A 121 8.07 18.03 5.33
N PHE A 122 8.84 18.26 6.39
CA PHE A 122 10.07 19.06 6.32
C PHE A 122 11.10 18.43 5.37
N ILE A 123 11.36 17.11 5.49
CA ILE A 123 12.26 16.38 4.59
C ILE A 123 11.75 16.46 3.15
N PHE A 124 10.46 16.22 2.95
CA PHE A 124 9.82 16.29 1.64
C PHE A 124 10.02 17.67 0.99
N LEU A 125 9.76 18.76 1.72
CA LEU A 125 9.96 20.11 1.22
C LEU A 125 11.44 20.41 0.93
N CYS A 126 12.35 19.99 1.78
CA CYS A 126 13.79 20.16 1.54
C CYS A 126 14.24 19.43 0.26
N VAL A 127 13.79 18.20 0.04
CA VAL A 127 14.12 17.43 -1.17
C VAL A 127 13.47 18.06 -2.40
N CYS A 128 12.22 18.54 -2.32
CA CYS A 128 11.57 19.27 -3.41
C CYS A 128 12.34 20.54 -3.78
N ILE A 129 12.73 21.36 -2.79
CA ILE A 129 13.53 22.58 -3.02
C ILE A 129 14.87 22.23 -3.64
N TRP A 130 15.57 21.22 -3.08
CA TRP A 130 16.83 20.76 -3.65
C TRP A 130 16.68 20.31 -5.10
N ARG A 131 15.62 19.53 -5.40
CA ARG A 131 15.37 19.02 -6.75
C ARG A 131 15.02 20.12 -7.75
N LEU A 132 14.25 21.13 -7.33
CA LEU A 132 13.81 22.22 -8.21
C LEU A 132 14.89 23.26 -8.48
N PHE A 133 15.77 23.55 -7.50
CA PHE A 133 16.69 24.67 -7.59
C PHE A 133 18.17 24.28 -7.72
N PHE A 134 18.57 23.10 -7.26
CA PHE A 134 19.97 22.71 -7.18
C PHE A 134 20.31 21.47 -8.01
N PHE A 135 19.31 20.67 -8.37
CA PHE A 135 19.55 19.44 -9.12
C PHE A 135 19.57 19.74 -10.62
N GLU A 136 20.75 19.49 -11.25
CA GLU A 136 20.93 19.59 -12.70
C GLU A 136 20.96 18.18 -13.31
N TYR A 137 20.17 17.96 -14.36
CA TYR A 137 20.23 16.72 -15.14
C TYR A 137 21.48 16.74 -16.04
N GLN A 138 22.49 15.96 -15.68
CA GLN A 138 23.75 15.92 -16.42
C GLN A 138 23.65 15.27 -17.82
N THR A 139 22.60 14.48 -18.06
CA THR A 139 22.52 13.61 -19.25
C THR A 139 21.74 14.24 -20.41
N TYR A 140 20.85 15.19 -20.16
CA TYR A 140 20.09 15.92 -21.18
C TYR A 140 19.73 17.31 -20.66
N ASN A 141 19.65 18.30 -21.60
CA ASN A 141 19.02 19.60 -21.32
C ASN A 141 17.51 19.42 -21.11
N TYR A 142 17.13 18.79 -20.01
CA TYR A 142 15.74 18.55 -19.68
C TYR A 142 15.17 19.80 -18.97
N SER A 143 14.45 20.62 -19.74
CA SER A 143 13.58 21.63 -19.13
C SER A 143 12.27 20.94 -18.75
N PRO A 144 11.80 21.07 -17.50
CA PRO A 144 10.50 20.52 -17.13
C PRO A 144 9.40 21.21 -17.94
N VAL A 145 8.80 20.50 -18.89
CA VAL A 145 7.73 21.03 -19.77
C VAL A 145 6.60 21.68 -18.97
N LEU A 146 6.28 21.12 -17.81
CA LEU A 146 5.30 21.68 -16.88
C LEU A 146 5.68 23.06 -16.35
N TRP A 147 6.98 23.31 -16.14
CA TRP A 147 7.43 24.60 -15.62
C TRP A 147 7.30 25.71 -16.65
N GLU A 148 7.58 25.42 -17.90
CA GLU A 148 7.39 26.36 -19.00
C GLU A 148 5.91 26.64 -19.25
N SER A 149 5.07 25.60 -19.24
CA SER A 149 3.62 25.74 -19.36
C SER A 149 3.03 26.52 -18.19
N PHE A 150 3.53 26.30 -16.97
CA PHE A 150 3.07 27.03 -15.79
C PHE A 150 3.46 28.51 -15.82
N LYS A 151 4.62 28.86 -16.39
CA LYS A 151 5.01 30.26 -16.58
C LYS A 151 4.20 30.98 -17.66
N SER A 152 3.83 30.26 -18.73
CA SER A 152 3.10 30.88 -19.86
C SER A 152 1.61 31.03 -19.58
N ASP A 153 0.95 30.02 -19.01
CA ASP A 153 -0.48 30.01 -18.71
C ASP A 153 -0.78 29.17 -17.46
N PRO A 154 -0.65 29.78 -16.25
CA PRO A 154 -0.85 29.07 -14.98
C PRO A 154 -2.24 28.44 -14.84
N PRO A 155 -3.38 29.13 -15.12
CA PRO A 155 -4.70 28.58 -14.88
C PRO A 155 -5.00 27.36 -15.76
N ASN A 156 -4.66 27.44 -17.05
CA ASN A 156 -4.89 26.33 -17.97
C ASN A 156 -3.98 25.13 -17.65
N THR A 157 -2.75 25.38 -17.21
CA THR A 157 -1.82 24.34 -16.77
C THR A 157 -2.38 23.59 -15.55
N VAL A 158 -2.94 24.29 -14.56
CA VAL A 158 -3.57 23.67 -13.38
C VAL A 158 -4.78 22.83 -13.79
N ILE A 159 -5.64 23.34 -14.68
CA ILE A 159 -6.82 22.61 -15.17
C ILE A 159 -6.38 21.34 -15.92
N THR A 160 -5.35 21.47 -16.76
CA THR A 160 -4.81 20.33 -17.53
C THR A 160 -4.22 19.27 -16.59
N LEU A 161 -3.44 19.68 -15.59
CA LEU A 161 -2.91 18.77 -14.56
C LEU A 161 -4.03 18.03 -13.82
N PHE A 162 -5.07 18.75 -13.42
CA PHE A 162 -6.21 18.14 -12.74
C PHE A 162 -6.93 17.11 -13.62
N LYS A 163 -7.15 17.43 -14.89
CA LYS A 163 -7.73 16.48 -15.86
C LYS A 163 -6.84 15.26 -16.05
N THR A 164 -5.52 15.46 -16.15
CA THR A 164 -4.55 14.37 -16.29
C THR A 164 -4.59 13.46 -15.06
N VAL A 165 -4.58 14.02 -13.86
CA VAL A 165 -4.66 13.23 -12.61
C VAL A 165 -5.93 12.39 -12.55
N ILE A 166 -7.09 12.96 -12.90
CA ILE A 166 -8.36 12.21 -12.94
C ILE A 166 -8.31 11.09 -14.00
N HIS A 167 -7.77 11.40 -15.17
CA HIS A 167 -7.59 10.41 -16.24
C HIS A 167 -6.67 9.28 -15.81
N ASP A 168 -5.55 9.59 -15.17
CA ASP A 168 -4.58 8.60 -14.70
C ASP A 168 -5.15 7.73 -13.57
N ILE A 169 -5.93 8.32 -12.65
CA ILE A 169 -6.67 7.55 -11.63
C ILE A 169 -7.61 6.55 -12.30
N TRP A 170 -8.35 6.96 -13.32
CA TRP A 170 -9.22 6.07 -14.08
C TRP A 170 -8.44 4.97 -14.79
N LEU A 171 -7.35 5.33 -15.43
CA LEU A 171 -6.49 4.42 -16.17
C LEU A 171 -5.89 3.35 -15.24
N VAL A 172 -5.36 3.76 -14.09
CA VAL A 172 -4.73 2.87 -13.12
C VAL A 172 -5.75 2.02 -12.36
N SER A 173 -6.87 2.62 -11.92
CA SER A 173 -7.83 1.90 -11.08
C SER A 173 -8.82 1.02 -11.84
N ALA A 174 -9.25 1.41 -13.04
CA ALA A 174 -10.26 0.67 -13.79
C ALA A 174 -9.71 0.05 -15.08
N GLN A 175 -9.02 0.82 -15.90
CA GLN A 175 -8.60 0.37 -17.21
C GLN A 175 -7.49 -0.68 -17.15
N ALA A 176 -6.57 -0.59 -16.17
CA ALA A 176 -5.52 -1.59 -15.97
C ALA A 176 -6.13 -2.96 -15.66
N TRP A 177 -7.12 -3.02 -14.77
CA TRP A 177 -7.85 -4.25 -14.46
C TRP A 177 -8.68 -4.75 -15.65
N ALA A 178 -9.35 -3.86 -16.39
CA ALA A 178 -10.08 -4.24 -17.60
C ALA A 178 -9.16 -4.86 -18.66
N LYS A 179 -7.93 -4.36 -18.81
CA LYS A 179 -6.90 -4.95 -19.69
C LYS A 179 -6.46 -6.32 -19.21
N ALA A 180 -6.33 -6.54 -17.89
CA ALA A 180 -5.94 -7.84 -17.33
C ALA A 180 -6.97 -8.93 -17.61
N PHE A 181 -8.27 -8.60 -17.69
CA PHE A 181 -9.33 -9.55 -18.06
C PHE A 181 -9.46 -9.77 -19.56
N ARG A 182 -8.69 -9.07 -20.38
CA ARG A 182 -8.70 -9.28 -21.83
C ARG A 182 -8.04 -10.62 -22.15
N ILE A 183 -8.82 -11.52 -22.72
CA ILE A 183 -8.31 -12.83 -23.13
C ILE A 183 -7.30 -12.62 -24.26
N PRO A 184 -6.05 -13.08 -24.11
CA PRO A 184 -5.04 -12.93 -25.15
C PRO A 184 -5.39 -13.78 -26.37
N ASN A 185 -5.18 -13.21 -27.55
CA ASN A 185 -5.43 -13.91 -28.81
C ASN A 185 -4.33 -14.94 -29.07
N VAL A 186 -4.72 -16.12 -29.56
CA VAL A 186 -3.78 -17.21 -29.94
C VAL A 186 -2.78 -16.73 -31.00
N VAL A 187 -3.22 -15.85 -31.92
CA VAL A 187 -2.40 -15.32 -33.01
C VAL A 187 -1.24 -14.47 -32.46
N ASP A 188 -1.53 -13.66 -31.44
CA ASP A 188 -0.54 -12.73 -30.86
C ASP A 188 0.49 -13.44 -29.99
N LEU A 189 0.07 -14.48 -29.25
CA LEU A 189 0.94 -15.21 -28.31
C LEU A 189 1.60 -16.46 -28.93
N GLY A 190 1.05 -17.02 -30.00
CA GLY A 190 1.38 -18.34 -30.50
C GLY A 190 0.80 -19.46 -29.59
N ARG A 191 0.52 -20.64 -30.20
CA ARG A 191 -0.21 -21.74 -29.55
C ARG A 191 0.44 -22.21 -28.23
N ASN A 192 1.75 -22.34 -28.18
CA ASN A 192 2.45 -22.85 -26.98
C ASN A 192 2.39 -21.88 -25.81
N ASN A 193 2.55 -20.59 -26.04
CA ASN A 193 2.46 -19.57 -25.00
C ASN A 193 1.02 -19.35 -24.54
N TRP A 194 0.04 -19.48 -25.43
CA TRP A 194 -1.37 -19.45 -25.09
C TRP A 194 -1.77 -20.62 -24.16
N LEU A 195 -1.28 -21.85 -24.43
CA LEU A 195 -1.49 -22.98 -23.53
C LEU A 195 -0.83 -22.78 -22.17
N ARG A 196 0.41 -22.26 -22.13
CA ARG A 196 1.09 -21.93 -20.88
C ARG A 196 0.33 -20.87 -20.07
N TYR A 197 -0.20 -19.85 -20.74
CA TYR A 197 -1.02 -18.82 -20.10
C TYR A 197 -2.22 -19.46 -19.37
N TRP A 198 -3.00 -20.30 -20.04
CA TRP A 198 -4.15 -20.95 -19.44
C TRP A 198 -3.77 -21.93 -18.32
N LEU A 199 -2.67 -22.64 -18.43
CA LEU A 199 -2.16 -23.50 -17.36
C LEU A 199 -1.83 -22.67 -16.11
N ILE A 200 -1.20 -21.51 -16.27
CA ILE A 200 -0.88 -20.60 -15.15
C ILE A 200 -2.18 -20.05 -14.54
N VAL A 201 -3.13 -19.60 -15.35
CA VAL A 201 -4.41 -19.05 -14.86
C VAL A 201 -5.19 -20.11 -14.08
N ILE A 202 -5.36 -21.30 -14.63
CA ILE A 202 -6.07 -22.40 -13.97
C ILE A 202 -5.33 -22.84 -12.71
N GLY A 203 -4.01 -23.01 -12.77
CA GLY A 203 -3.18 -23.38 -11.61
C GLY A 203 -3.28 -22.35 -10.48
N SER A 204 -3.19 -21.08 -10.81
CA SER A 204 -3.35 -19.98 -9.83
C SER A 204 -4.74 -19.94 -9.22
N PHE A 205 -5.78 -20.18 -10.00
CA PHE A 205 -7.16 -20.25 -9.53
C PHE A 205 -7.39 -21.43 -8.58
N LEU A 206 -6.86 -22.63 -8.92
CA LEU A 206 -6.93 -23.79 -8.05
C LEU A 206 -6.17 -23.60 -6.74
N LEU A 207 -4.99 -22.98 -6.78
CA LEU A 207 -4.24 -22.61 -5.59
C LEU A 207 -5.03 -21.62 -4.71
N TYR A 208 -5.65 -20.61 -5.32
CA TYR A 208 -6.49 -19.68 -4.60
C TYR A 208 -7.67 -20.38 -3.91
N LEU A 209 -8.39 -21.26 -4.61
CA LEU A 209 -9.48 -22.05 -4.04
C LEU A 209 -9.01 -22.92 -2.89
N PHE A 210 -7.87 -23.58 -3.02
CA PHE A 210 -7.28 -24.41 -1.97
C PHE A 210 -6.96 -23.60 -0.71
N PHE A 211 -6.31 -22.44 -0.85
CA PHE A 211 -6.02 -21.58 0.29
C PHE A 211 -7.26 -20.97 0.92
N PHE A 212 -8.24 -20.60 0.09
CA PHE A 212 -9.52 -20.08 0.56
C PHE A 212 -10.28 -21.12 1.38
N TYR A 213 -10.38 -22.35 0.88
CA TYR A 213 -11.02 -23.47 1.58
C TYR A 213 -10.34 -23.76 2.92
N LYS A 214 -9.02 -23.90 2.92
CA LYS A 214 -8.22 -24.16 4.13
C LYS A 214 -8.30 -23.01 5.16
N SER A 215 -8.43 -21.77 4.70
CA SER A 215 -8.57 -20.61 5.59
C SER A 215 -9.94 -20.58 6.26
N ASN A 216 -10.97 -21.00 5.55
CA ASN A 216 -12.35 -21.02 6.06
C ASN A 216 -12.57 -22.15 7.08
N GLU A 217 -11.91 -23.29 6.92
CA GLU A 217 -11.98 -24.42 7.85
C GLU A 217 -11.46 -24.03 9.26
N LYS A 218 -10.45 -23.17 9.35
CA LYS A 218 -9.90 -22.68 10.64
C LYS A 218 -10.77 -21.62 11.33
N ASN A 219 -11.76 -21.07 10.64
CA ASN A 219 -12.65 -20.02 11.18
C ASN A 219 -14.04 -20.55 11.56
N THR A 220 -14.33 -21.84 11.39
CA THR A 220 -15.48 -22.45 12.03
C THR A 220 -15.21 -22.41 13.54
N PRO A 221 -15.95 -21.60 14.33
CA PRO A 221 -15.82 -21.67 15.77
C PRO A 221 -16.17 -23.10 16.16
N ASP A 222 -15.26 -23.75 16.92
CA ASP A 222 -15.62 -24.94 17.68
C ASP A 222 -16.84 -24.53 18.53
N VAL A 223 -18.02 -24.82 18.03
CA VAL A 223 -19.24 -24.71 18.85
C VAL A 223 -18.99 -25.70 19.98
N PRO A 224 -18.75 -25.22 21.21
CA PRO A 224 -18.60 -26.13 22.31
C PRO A 224 -19.88 -26.96 22.32
N ILE A 225 -19.73 -28.28 22.19
CA ILE A 225 -20.81 -29.21 22.46
C ILE A 225 -21.04 -29.12 23.98
N GLU A 226 -21.59 -27.95 24.38
CA GLU A 226 -21.94 -27.70 25.77
C GLU A 226 -23.25 -28.46 26.07
N ASN A 227 -23.03 -29.62 26.68
CA ASN A 227 -23.93 -30.21 27.61
C ASN A 227 -25.39 -30.51 27.15
N SER A 228 -25.51 -31.30 26.10
CA SER A 228 -26.75 -32.13 25.92
C SER A 228 -27.02 -33.08 27.13
N ASN A 229 -26.02 -33.32 27.97
CA ASN A 229 -26.14 -34.15 29.15
C ASN A 229 -26.70 -33.42 30.38
N ARG A 230 -26.67 -32.10 30.45
CA ARG A 230 -27.26 -31.34 31.57
C ARG A 230 -28.79 -31.29 31.48
N ASP A 231 -29.33 -31.20 30.29
CA ASP A 231 -30.80 -31.16 30.11
C ASP A 231 -31.46 -32.54 30.34
N ARG A 232 -30.72 -33.64 30.07
CA ARG A 232 -31.25 -34.99 30.39
C ARG A 232 -31.26 -35.27 31.88
N SER A 233 -30.30 -34.79 32.65
CA SER A 233 -30.29 -34.93 34.12
C SER A 233 -31.35 -34.05 34.79
N ALA A 234 -31.62 -32.86 34.23
CA ALA A 234 -32.71 -31.99 34.71
C ALA A 234 -34.11 -32.58 34.46
N LEU A 235 -34.31 -33.20 33.30
CA LEU A 235 -35.57 -33.88 32.97
C LEU A 235 -35.81 -35.15 33.82
N GLN A 236 -34.75 -35.91 34.14
CA GLN A 236 -34.83 -37.07 35.04
C GLN A 236 -35.08 -36.65 36.51
N ALA A 237 -34.62 -35.48 36.92
CA ALA A 237 -34.86 -34.94 38.27
C ALA A 237 -36.29 -34.38 38.44
N MET A 238 -37.00 -34.07 37.35
CA MET A 238 -38.40 -33.59 37.37
C MET A 238 -39.42 -34.71 37.27
N GLY A 239 -39.03 -35.98 37.15
CA GLY A 239 -39.95 -37.12 37.26
C GLY A 239 -40.98 -37.21 36.11
N ILE A 240 -40.66 -36.76 34.90
CA ILE A 240 -41.46 -36.89 33.69
C ILE A 240 -40.81 -37.87 32.73
#